data_6c4df0b62dd6bac7b7780a1b0a95f195
#
_entry.id   6c4df0b62dd6bac7b7780a1b0a95f195
#
_cell.length_a   1.000
_cell.length_b   1.000
_cell.length_c   1.000
_cell.angle_alpha   90.00
_cell.angle_beta   90.00
_cell.angle_gamma   90.00
#
_symmetry.space_group_name_H-M   'P 1'
#
loop_
_entity.id
_entity.type
_entity.pdbx_description
1 polymer ?
#
loop_
_entity_poly.entity_id
_entity_poly.type
_entity_poly.pdbx_seq_one_letter_code
_entity_poly.pdbx_strand_id
1 'polypeptide(L)'
;MAFNIIVLAKQVPDTRNVGKDAMKADGTVNRAVLPAIFNPEDLNALEQALGIKDQFPDSRITLLTMGPGRAADILREGMFRGADDGVLLTDRAFAGADTLATSYAL
;
A
#
# COMPACT_ATOMS: atom_id res chain seq x y z
N MET A 1 -8.18 24.79 10.78
CA MET A 1 -6.85 24.16 10.63
C MET A 1 -6.94 23.03 9.62
N ALA A 2 -5.98 22.93 8.72
CA ALA A 2 -5.93 21.89 7.72
C ALA A 2 -4.59 21.17 7.77
N PHE A 3 -4.61 19.85 7.56
CA PHE A 3 -3.41 19.03 7.56
C PHE A 3 -3.18 18.45 6.18
N ASN A 4 -1.91 18.32 5.79
CA ASN A 4 -1.51 17.49 4.67
C ASN A 4 -1.04 16.15 5.25
N ILE A 5 -1.80 15.10 5.03
CA ILE A 5 -1.56 13.79 5.62
C ILE A 5 -1.06 12.86 4.54
N ILE A 6 0.07 12.21 4.79
CA ILE A 6 0.61 11.18 3.90
C ILE A 6 0.46 9.84 4.59
N VAL A 7 -0.21 8.92 3.92
CA VAL A 7 -0.38 7.55 4.41
C VAL A 7 0.50 6.64 3.55
N LEU A 8 1.46 6.00 4.19
CA LEU A 8 2.30 5.01 3.53
C LEU A 8 1.55 3.69 3.48
N ALA A 9 1.42 3.13 2.29
CA ALA A 9 0.65 1.91 2.08
C ALA A 9 1.40 0.98 1.15
N LYS A 10 1.15 -0.31 1.27
CA LYS A 10 1.71 -1.28 0.32
C LYS A 10 0.70 -2.36 -0.03
N GLN A 11 0.91 -2.92 -1.22
CA GLN A 11 0.21 -4.09 -1.68
C GLN A 11 0.95 -5.33 -1.19
N VAL A 12 0.22 -6.26 -0.62
CA VAL A 12 0.80 -7.51 -0.11
C VAL A 12 0.00 -8.70 -0.63
N PRO A 13 0.62 -9.89 -0.72
CA PRO A 13 -0.13 -11.09 -1.07
C PRO A 13 -1.18 -11.41 -0.01
N ASP A 14 -2.35 -11.89 -0.46
CA ASP A 14 -3.37 -12.38 0.47
C ASP A 14 -3.00 -13.78 0.92
N THR A 15 -2.33 -13.89 2.06
CA THR A 15 -1.86 -15.16 2.60
C THR A 15 -2.95 -16.01 3.23
N ARG A 16 -4.16 -15.49 3.36
CA ARG A 16 -5.31 -16.25 3.89
C ARG A 16 -5.80 -17.31 2.91
N ASN A 17 -5.48 -17.15 1.62
CA ASN A 17 -5.91 -18.04 0.55
C ASN A 17 -4.73 -18.72 -0.14
N VAL A 18 -3.68 -19.07 0.61
CA VAL A 18 -2.48 -19.72 0.05
C VAL A 18 -2.82 -21.13 -0.39
N GLY A 19 -2.73 -21.40 -1.71
CA GLY A 19 -2.84 -22.73 -2.27
C GLY A 19 -1.47 -23.36 -2.51
N LYS A 20 -1.44 -24.62 -2.97
CA LYS A 20 -0.19 -25.33 -3.25
C LYS A 20 0.66 -24.61 -4.28
N ASP A 21 0.04 -23.99 -5.27
CA ASP A 21 0.74 -23.32 -6.37
C ASP A 21 1.27 -21.94 -5.96
N ALA A 22 0.91 -21.45 -4.78
CA ALA A 22 1.36 -20.17 -4.29
C ALA A 22 2.83 -20.19 -3.82
N MET A 23 3.37 -21.38 -3.55
CA MET A 23 4.75 -21.56 -3.12
C MET A 23 5.59 -22.05 -4.28
N LYS A 24 6.76 -21.43 -4.47
CA LYS A 24 7.75 -21.90 -5.43
C LYS A 24 8.48 -23.12 -4.89
N ALA A 25 9.14 -23.88 -5.79
CA ALA A 25 9.89 -25.07 -5.41
C ALA A 25 10.98 -24.82 -4.37
N ASP A 26 11.50 -23.60 -4.30
CA ASP A 26 12.51 -23.19 -3.31
C ASP A 26 11.91 -22.70 -1.99
N GLY A 27 10.58 -22.78 -1.82
CA GLY A 27 9.89 -22.37 -0.60
C GLY A 27 9.48 -20.90 -0.57
N THR A 28 9.79 -20.11 -1.59
CA THR A 28 9.35 -18.71 -1.63
C THR A 28 7.92 -18.60 -2.14
N VAL A 29 7.23 -17.51 -1.74
CA VAL A 29 5.87 -17.26 -2.18
C VAL A 29 5.86 -16.79 -3.63
N ASN A 30 5.04 -17.43 -4.46
CA ASN A 30 4.83 -16.99 -5.83
C ASN A 30 3.75 -15.89 -5.85
N ARG A 31 4.18 -14.64 -5.82
CA ARG A 31 3.28 -13.48 -5.77
C ARG A 31 2.41 -13.33 -7.01
N ALA A 32 2.79 -13.94 -8.13
CA ALA A 32 1.98 -13.90 -9.35
C ALA A 32 0.71 -14.75 -9.25
N VAL A 33 0.69 -15.72 -8.35
CA VAL A 33 -0.45 -16.64 -8.15
C VAL A 33 -1.39 -16.13 -7.05
N LEU A 34 -0.86 -15.41 -6.05
CA LEU A 34 -1.68 -14.93 -4.93
C LEU A 34 -2.41 -13.65 -5.31
N PRO A 35 -3.69 -13.51 -4.91
CA PRO A 35 -4.35 -12.22 -4.96
C PRO A 35 -3.56 -11.20 -4.14
N ALA A 36 -3.48 -9.98 -4.64
CA ALA A 36 -2.80 -8.91 -3.94
C ALA A 36 -3.84 -8.01 -3.29
N ILE A 37 -3.61 -7.67 -2.03
CA ILE A 37 -4.52 -6.86 -1.24
C ILE A 37 -3.80 -5.66 -0.63
N PHE A 38 -4.56 -4.68 -0.21
CA PHE A 38 -4.09 -3.58 0.61
C PHE A 38 -3.63 -4.15 1.96
N ASN A 39 -2.41 -3.80 2.40
CA ASN A 39 -1.92 -4.29 3.69
C ASN A 39 -2.89 -3.87 4.80
N PRO A 40 -3.44 -4.83 5.58
CA PRO A 40 -4.42 -4.51 6.62
C PRO A 40 -3.95 -3.50 7.67
N GLU A 41 -2.67 -3.52 8.01
CA GLU A 41 -2.10 -2.56 8.96
C GLU A 41 -2.12 -1.14 8.38
N ASP A 42 -1.89 -1.01 7.08
CA ASP A 42 -1.90 0.28 6.40
C ASP A 42 -3.35 0.80 6.24
N LEU A 43 -4.33 -0.10 6.17
CA LEU A 43 -5.74 0.32 6.21
C LEU A 43 -6.09 0.99 7.54
N ASN A 44 -5.51 0.53 8.65
CA ASN A 44 -5.69 1.18 9.94
C ASN A 44 -5.14 2.60 9.93
N ALA A 45 -3.98 2.81 9.29
CA ALA A 45 -3.40 4.13 9.15
C ALA A 45 -4.31 5.05 8.30
N LEU A 46 -4.89 4.53 7.23
CA LEU A 46 -5.82 5.27 6.40
C LEU A 46 -7.08 5.65 7.20
N GLU A 47 -7.62 4.74 8.01
CA GLU A 47 -8.78 5.02 8.86
C GLU A 47 -8.48 6.15 9.86
N GLN A 48 -7.28 6.16 10.45
CA GLN A 48 -6.84 7.24 11.32
C GLN A 48 -6.81 8.58 10.57
N ALA A 49 -6.28 8.59 9.36
CA ALA A 49 -6.21 9.79 8.53
C ALA A 49 -7.62 10.30 8.17
N LEU A 50 -8.54 9.40 7.85
CA LEU A 50 -9.92 9.75 7.54
C LEU A 50 -10.62 10.37 8.77
N GLY A 51 -10.33 9.83 9.97
CA GLY A 51 -10.86 10.41 11.22
C GLY A 51 -10.37 11.82 11.45
N ILE A 52 -9.09 12.09 11.15
CA ILE A 52 -8.54 13.45 11.25
C ILE A 52 -9.23 14.37 10.24
N LYS A 53 -9.43 13.90 9.01
CA LYS A 53 -10.10 14.69 7.99
C LYS A 53 -11.54 15.00 8.35
N ASP A 54 -12.23 14.10 9.03
CA ASP A 54 -13.60 14.35 9.50
C ASP A 54 -13.66 15.51 10.51
N GLN A 55 -12.64 15.63 11.35
CA GLN A 55 -12.54 16.75 12.30
C GLN A 55 -12.04 18.03 11.64
N PHE A 56 -11.22 17.92 10.61
CA PHE A 56 -10.61 19.04 9.89
C PHE A 56 -10.87 18.86 8.39
N PRO A 57 -12.08 19.21 7.89
CA PRO A 57 -12.51 18.87 6.52
C PRO A 57 -11.65 19.44 5.39
N ASP A 58 -10.86 20.48 5.65
CA ASP A 58 -9.96 21.07 4.66
C ASP A 58 -8.65 20.29 4.55
N SER A 59 -8.47 19.24 5.35
CA SER A 59 -7.29 18.39 5.30
C SER A 59 -7.26 17.55 4.02
N ARG A 60 -6.06 17.22 3.56
CA ARG A 60 -5.85 16.43 2.35
C ARG A 60 -5.07 15.18 2.69
N ILE A 61 -5.52 14.05 2.16
CA ILE A 61 -4.89 12.75 2.36
C ILE A 61 -4.29 12.28 1.05
N THR A 62 -2.99 12.01 1.06
CA THR A 62 -2.26 11.44 -0.06
C THR A 62 -1.75 10.05 0.32
N LEU A 63 -2.08 9.05 -0.48
CA LEU A 63 -1.52 7.71 -0.34
C LEU A 63 -0.21 7.65 -1.11
N LEU A 64 0.80 7.08 -0.49
CA LEU A 64 2.10 6.85 -1.11
C LEU A 64 2.43 5.37 -1.03
N THR A 65 2.67 4.75 -2.17
CA THR A 65 3.08 3.35 -2.23
C THR A 65 4.31 3.17 -3.10
N MET A 66 5.10 2.16 -2.80
CA MET A 66 6.27 1.76 -3.57
C MET A 66 6.09 0.31 -4.00
N GLY A 67 6.26 0.05 -5.30
CA GLY A 67 6.09 -1.30 -5.82
C GLY A 67 5.95 -1.33 -7.33
N PRO A 68 5.64 -2.51 -7.89
CA PRO A 68 5.39 -2.65 -9.32
C PRO A 68 4.11 -1.92 -9.75
N GLY A 69 3.91 -1.74 -11.06
CA GLY A 69 2.75 -1.01 -11.60
C GLY A 69 1.41 -1.47 -11.07
N ARG A 70 1.25 -2.78 -10.79
CA ARG A 70 -0.01 -3.32 -10.23
C ARG A 70 -0.32 -2.78 -8.83
N ALA A 71 0.66 -2.22 -8.12
CA ALA A 71 0.42 -1.61 -6.82
C ALA A 71 -0.49 -0.38 -6.93
N ALA A 72 -0.70 0.16 -8.11
CA ALA A 72 -1.66 1.23 -8.33
C ALA A 72 -3.10 0.84 -7.92
N ASP A 73 -3.40 -0.46 -7.87
CA ASP A 73 -4.73 -0.93 -7.47
C ASP A 73 -5.06 -0.53 -6.03
N ILE A 74 -4.08 -0.54 -5.12
CA ILE A 74 -4.33 -0.11 -3.74
C ILE A 74 -4.54 1.40 -3.64
N LEU A 75 -3.95 2.17 -4.54
CA LEU A 75 -4.20 3.61 -4.59
C LEU A 75 -5.65 3.88 -4.98
N ARG A 76 -6.17 3.14 -5.95
CA ARG A 76 -7.59 3.25 -6.35
C ARG A 76 -8.50 2.88 -5.19
N GLU A 77 -8.21 1.78 -4.49
CA GLU A 77 -9.00 1.37 -3.33
C GLU A 77 -8.97 2.44 -2.24
N GLY A 78 -7.80 2.98 -1.92
CA GLY A 78 -7.66 4.02 -0.90
C GLY A 78 -8.39 5.31 -1.28
N MET A 79 -8.33 5.71 -2.54
CA MET A 79 -9.06 6.88 -3.03
C MET A 79 -10.57 6.65 -2.97
N PHE A 80 -11.03 5.44 -3.29
CA PHE A 80 -12.43 5.07 -3.16
C PHE A 80 -12.90 5.14 -1.70
N ARG A 81 -12.01 4.86 -0.75
CA ARG A 81 -12.31 4.95 0.69
C ARG A 81 -12.30 6.38 1.23
N GLY A 82 -11.73 7.33 0.49
CA GLY A 82 -11.76 8.74 0.87
C GLY A 82 -10.45 9.50 0.79
N ALA A 83 -9.35 8.86 0.37
CA ALA A 83 -8.10 9.58 0.11
C ALA A 83 -8.26 10.50 -1.11
N ASP A 84 -7.55 11.62 -1.09
CA ASP A 84 -7.68 12.64 -2.14
C ASP A 84 -6.75 12.37 -3.32
N ASP A 85 -5.55 11.85 -3.05
CA ASP A 85 -4.51 11.58 -4.07
C ASP A 85 -3.80 10.27 -3.81
N GLY A 86 -3.12 9.79 -4.83
CA GLY A 86 -2.25 8.63 -4.74
C GLY A 86 -0.98 8.85 -5.54
N VAL A 87 0.15 8.42 -5.00
CA VAL A 87 1.47 8.47 -5.65
C VAL A 87 2.08 7.07 -5.64
N LEU A 88 2.52 6.61 -6.80
CA LEU A 88 3.20 5.32 -6.94
C LEU A 88 4.66 5.56 -7.29
N LEU A 89 5.56 5.08 -6.42
CA LEU A 89 6.98 4.98 -6.72
C LEU A 89 7.25 3.59 -7.28
N THR A 90 7.67 3.52 -8.53
CA THR A 90 7.91 2.24 -9.19
C THR A 90 9.26 2.25 -9.89
N ASP A 91 10.09 1.25 -9.59
CA ASP A 91 11.37 1.01 -10.23
C ASP A 91 11.80 -0.41 -9.88
N ARG A 92 12.44 -1.10 -10.82
CA ARG A 92 12.97 -2.45 -10.56
C ARG A 92 13.99 -2.44 -9.42
N ALA A 93 14.71 -1.34 -9.22
CA ALA A 93 15.66 -1.20 -8.13
C ALA A 93 15.01 -1.28 -6.75
N PHE A 94 13.71 -1.06 -6.64
CA PHE A 94 12.99 -1.16 -5.37
C PHE A 94 12.53 -2.58 -5.06
N ALA A 95 12.60 -3.49 -6.03
CA ALA A 95 12.18 -4.87 -5.81
C ALA A 95 13.09 -5.53 -4.75
N GLY A 96 12.48 -6.12 -3.73
CA GLY A 96 13.21 -6.75 -2.64
C GLY A 96 13.84 -5.80 -1.64
N ALA A 97 13.55 -4.49 -1.72
CA ALA A 97 14.07 -3.52 -0.76
C ALA A 97 13.64 -3.87 0.67
N ASP A 98 14.60 -3.82 1.60
CA ASP A 98 14.31 -3.97 3.01
C ASP A 98 13.71 -2.67 3.60
N THR A 99 13.39 -2.70 4.88
CA THR A 99 12.76 -1.54 5.54
C THR A 99 13.64 -0.30 5.46
N LEU A 100 14.95 -0.45 5.62
CA LEU A 100 15.88 0.70 5.55
C LEU A 100 15.95 1.27 4.15
N ALA A 101 16.10 0.42 3.13
CA ALA A 101 16.15 0.88 1.73
C ALA A 101 14.82 1.51 1.30
N THR A 102 13.70 0.96 1.71
CA THR A 102 12.38 1.53 1.44
C THR A 102 12.23 2.91 2.07
N SER A 103 12.63 3.05 3.32
CA SER A 103 12.60 4.32 4.04
C SER A 103 13.46 5.38 3.34
N TYR A 104 14.62 4.99 2.83
CA TYR A 104 15.50 5.90 2.11
C TYR A 104 14.89 6.37 0.79
N ALA A 105 14.19 5.48 0.06
CA ALA A 105 13.55 5.82 -1.20
C ALA A 105 12.33 6.75 -1.01
N LEU A 106 11.63 6.59 0.09
CA LEU A 106 10.46 7.40 0.42
C LEU A 106 10.88 8.77 0.96
#